data_de82614af48b19cb9676efb20d697526
#
_entry.id   de82614af48b19cb9676efb20d697526
#
_cell.length_a   1.000
_cell.length_b   1.000
_cell.length_c   1.000
_cell.angle_alpha   90.00
_cell.angle_beta   90.00
_cell.angle_gamma   90.00
#
_symmetry.space_group_name_H-M   'P 1'
#
loop_
_entity.id
_entity.type
_entity.pdbx_description
1 polymer ?
#
loop_
_entity_poly.entity_id
_entity_poly.type
_entity_poly.pdbx_seq_one_letter_code
_entity_poly.pdbx_strand_id
1 'polypeptide(L)'
;LHPFYYLITNGKQRKIIENSDAIIHFGNFGFKTKIKSFVLVQNILPFVLKDLKNTVLKYLITKSFESSKYIIVQLEHMTEVFHKKYKDKIITIGQLEETVVETKSKSGKIVLFGSKVPNKNFNFMVKVLKQISKNNIITIINPPKNISEFNCVYTETQDQTMSVMSEHEIYFHASEYETVGLPIYEAQNLGLKLVIPKRPYTNYFRSENVFTYELNNPQSALVSIEEAKNFNIKNSPALIYNENWSKILEYI
;
A
#
# COMPACT_ATOMS: atom_id res chain seq x y z
N LEU A 1 1.18 10.15 -16.12
CA LEU A 1 1.08 11.02 -17.29
C LEU A 1 1.49 12.44 -16.90
N HIS A 2 2.38 13.08 -17.69
CA HIS A 2 2.93 14.41 -17.41
C HIS A 2 1.81 15.45 -17.53
N PRO A 3 1.73 16.51 -16.69
CA PRO A 3 0.70 17.54 -16.76
C PRO A 3 0.64 18.28 -18.11
N PHE A 4 1.68 18.17 -18.93
CA PHE A 4 1.74 18.69 -20.31
C PHE A 4 1.12 17.77 -21.36
N TYR A 5 0.61 16.59 -20.98
CA TYR A 5 0.06 15.62 -21.94
C TYR A 5 -1.11 16.20 -22.76
N TYR A 6 -1.90 17.09 -22.15
CA TYR A 6 -3.00 17.75 -22.84
C TYR A 6 -2.56 18.71 -23.95
N LEU A 7 -1.34 19.27 -23.85
CA LEU A 7 -0.76 20.08 -24.92
C LEU A 7 -0.27 19.25 -26.09
N ILE A 8 -0.09 17.94 -25.90
CA ILE A 8 0.46 16.99 -26.87
C ILE A 8 -0.65 16.12 -27.49
N THR A 9 -1.88 16.09 -26.92
CA THR A 9 -2.99 15.30 -27.48
C THR A 9 -3.42 15.85 -28.85
N ASN A 10 -3.51 14.95 -29.83
CA ASN A 10 -4.00 15.31 -31.15
C ASN A 10 -5.49 15.66 -31.15
N GLY A 11 -5.98 16.31 -32.22
CA GLY A 11 -7.37 16.75 -32.31
C GLY A 11 -8.43 15.64 -32.18
N LYS A 12 -8.09 14.37 -32.51
CA LYS A 12 -8.95 13.20 -32.31
C LYS A 12 -9.18 12.90 -30.83
N GLN A 13 -8.10 12.89 -30.04
CA GLN A 13 -8.18 12.63 -28.60
C GLN A 13 -8.94 13.73 -27.86
N ARG A 14 -8.76 15.00 -28.27
CA ARG A 14 -9.55 16.11 -27.72
C ARG A 14 -11.06 15.96 -27.99
N LYS A 15 -11.44 15.58 -29.19
CA LYS A 15 -12.86 15.33 -29.53
C LYS A 15 -13.46 14.20 -28.71
N ILE A 16 -12.71 13.12 -28.45
CA ILE A 16 -13.18 12.03 -27.60
C ILE A 16 -13.42 12.56 -26.18
N ILE A 17 -12.46 13.30 -25.61
CA ILE A 17 -12.59 13.88 -24.28
C ILE A 17 -13.79 14.84 -24.21
N GLU A 18 -13.93 15.75 -25.17
CA GLU A 18 -14.99 16.78 -25.18
C GLU A 18 -16.39 16.19 -25.37
N ASN A 19 -16.51 15.01 -25.98
CA ASN A 19 -17.75 14.26 -26.18
C ASN A 19 -18.03 13.20 -25.09
N SER A 20 -17.24 13.17 -24.03
CA SER A 20 -17.44 12.27 -22.90
C SER A 20 -18.17 12.98 -21.77
N ASP A 21 -18.96 12.23 -20.98
CA ASP A 21 -19.68 12.77 -19.81
C ASP A 21 -18.71 13.11 -18.68
N ALA A 22 -17.63 12.35 -18.57
CA ALA A 22 -16.58 12.53 -17.54
C ALA A 22 -15.22 12.03 -18.00
N ILE A 23 -14.16 12.45 -17.28
CA ILE A 23 -12.80 11.94 -17.44
C ILE A 23 -12.21 11.57 -16.10
N ILE A 24 -11.56 10.39 -16.03
CA ILE A 24 -10.79 9.96 -14.88
C ILE A 24 -9.31 10.01 -15.24
N HIS A 25 -8.57 10.80 -14.47
CA HIS A 25 -7.12 10.89 -14.58
C HIS A 25 -6.46 9.91 -13.60
N PHE A 26 -5.72 8.95 -14.12
CA PHE A 26 -4.95 7.99 -13.32
C PHE A 26 -3.55 8.53 -13.00
N GLY A 27 -3.06 8.27 -11.78
CA GLY A 27 -1.69 8.53 -11.38
C GLY A 27 -1.41 9.93 -10.84
N ASN A 28 -2.29 10.51 -10.04
CA ASN A 28 -2.15 11.77 -9.29
C ASN A 28 -2.27 13.06 -10.12
N PHE A 29 -2.17 13.02 -11.42
CA PHE A 29 -2.14 14.21 -12.26
C PHE A 29 -3.38 14.31 -13.14
N GLY A 30 -4.04 15.45 -13.08
CA GLY A 30 -5.14 15.81 -13.95
C GLY A 30 -4.89 17.18 -14.64
N PHE A 31 -5.75 17.50 -15.57
CA PHE A 31 -5.74 18.79 -16.27
C PHE A 31 -7.13 19.39 -16.30
N LYS A 32 -7.19 20.70 -16.52
CA LYS A 32 -8.46 21.43 -16.59
C LYS A 32 -9.23 21.05 -17.86
N THR A 33 -10.49 20.64 -17.68
CA THR A 33 -11.42 20.32 -18.77
C THR A 33 -12.74 21.08 -18.59
N LYS A 34 -13.59 21.07 -19.63
CA LYS A 34 -14.97 21.58 -19.55
C LYS A 34 -15.95 20.54 -19.00
N ILE A 35 -15.58 19.25 -19.06
CA ILE A 35 -16.37 18.13 -18.57
C ILE A 35 -16.04 17.81 -17.12
N LYS A 36 -16.86 17.00 -16.47
CA LYS A 36 -16.57 16.51 -15.10
C LYS A 36 -15.26 15.75 -15.07
N SER A 37 -14.37 16.10 -14.17
CA SER A 37 -13.05 15.49 -14.08
C SER A 37 -12.77 14.96 -12.69
N PHE A 38 -12.19 13.79 -12.65
CA PHE A 38 -11.78 13.05 -11.47
C PHE A 38 -10.28 12.81 -11.54
N VAL A 39 -9.58 12.92 -10.42
CA VAL A 39 -8.17 12.55 -10.32
C VAL A 39 -8.00 11.46 -9.28
N LEU A 40 -7.48 10.29 -9.69
CA LEU A 40 -7.18 9.18 -8.81
C LEU A 40 -5.80 9.38 -8.18
N VAL A 41 -5.76 9.39 -6.86
CA VAL A 41 -4.50 9.45 -6.08
C VAL A 41 -3.99 8.04 -5.84
N GLN A 42 -2.87 7.70 -6.48
CA GLN A 42 -2.20 6.40 -6.34
C GLN A 42 -0.90 6.47 -5.53
N ASN A 43 -0.43 7.70 -5.22
CA ASN A 43 0.81 7.90 -4.49
C ASN A 43 0.72 9.12 -3.57
N ILE A 44 0.78 8.88 -2.26
CA ILE A 44 0.74 9.93 -1.22
C ILE A 44 2.13 10.44 -0.82
N LEU A 45 3.21 9.83 -1.28
CA LEU A 45 4.58 10.20 -0.88
C LEU A 45 4.90 11.68 -1.10
N PRO A 46 4.46 12.35 -2.19
CA PRO A 46 4.68 13.77 -2.38
C PRO A 46 4.09 14.67 -1.27
N PHE A 47 3.10 14.17 -0.54
CA PHE A 47 2.47 14.93 0.57
C PHE A 47 3.16 14.71 1.91
N VAL A 48 3.93 13.64 2.07
CA VAL A 48 4.55 13.23 3.33
C VAL A 48 6.06 13.40 3.34
N LEU A 49 6.74 13.23 2.22
CA LEU A 49 8.19 13.45 2.09
C LEU A 49 8.51 14.93 1.84
N LYS A 50 9.61 15.41 2.44
CA LYS A 50 9.98 16.86 2.44
C LYS A 50 11.16 17.21 1.53
N ASP A 51 11.57 16.32 0.63
CA ASP A 51 12.63 16.62 -0.33
C ASP A 51 12.12 17.51 -1.47
N LEU A 52 13.05 18.14 -2.21
CA LEU A 52 12.75 19.07 -3.30
C LEU A 52 11.86 18.45 -4.38
N LYS A 53 12.14 17.19 -4.77
CA LYS A 53 11.36 16.47 -5.79
C LYS A 53 9.91 16.31 -5.35
N ASN A 54 9.69 15.84 -4.13
CA ASN A 54 8.34 15.65 -3.59
C ASN A 54 7.62 16.98 -3.34
N THR A 55 8.32 18.03 -2.98
CA THR A 55 7.75 19.39 -2.87
C THR A 55 7.22 19.89 -4.21
N VAL A 56 7.97 19.74 -5.30
CA VAL A 56 7.51 20.08 -6.65
C VAL A 56 6.35 19.20 -7.09
N LEU A 57 6.42 17.89 -6.88
CA LEU A 57 5.35 16.97 -7.19
C LEU A 57 4.06 17.31 -6.41
N LYS A 58 4.17 17.60 -5.11
CA LYS A 58 3.05 18.05 -4.28
C LYS A 58 2.38 19.29 -4.87
N TYR A 59 3.16 20.29 -5.29
CA TYR A 59 2.62 21.49 -5.92
C TYR A 59 1.84 21.16 -7.20
N LEU A 60 2.39 20.34 -8.09
CA LEU A 60 1.74 19.93 -9.35
C LEU A 60 0.47 19.12 -9.11
N ILE A 61 0.49 18.19 -8.14
CA ILE A 61 -0.69 17.40 -7.75
C ILE A 61 -1.76 18.32 -7.14
N THR A 62 -1.36 19.29 -6.32
CA THR A 62 -2.29 20.28 -5.76
C THR A 62 -2.98 21.08 -6.86
N LYS A 63 -2.27 21.49 -7.92
CA LYS A 63 -2.85 22.13 -9.10
C LYS A 63 -3.83 21.21 -9.84
N SER A 64 -3.53 19.91 -9.92
CA SER A 64 -4.46 18.93 -10.47
C SER A 64 -5.75 18.82 -9.63
N PHE A 65 -5.65 18.81 -8.30
CA PHE A 65 -6.81 18.84 -7.41
C PHE A 65 -7.67 20.09 -7.56
N GLU A 66 -7.03 21.26 -7.74
CA GLU A 66 -7.72 22.52 -7.98
C GLU A 66 -8.47 22.54 -9.31
N SER A 67 -7.91 21.91 -10.34
CA SER A 67 -8.49 21.83 -11.68
C SER A 67 -9.53 20.75 -11.85
N SER A 68 -9.55 19.74 -10.99
CA SER A 68 -10.49 18.62 -11.05
C SER A 68 -11.73 18.88 -10.19
N LYS A 69 -12.87 18.32 -10.62
CA LYS A 69 -14.13 18.41 -9.86
C LYS A 69 -14.07 17.54 -8.61
N TYR A 70 -13.52 16.34 -8.74
CA TYR A 70 -13.43 15.34 -7.66
C TYR A 70 -12.03 14.73 -7.57
N ILE A 71 -11.70 14.23 -6.37
CA ILE A 71 -10.46 13.54 -6.03
C ILE A 71 -10.84 12.14 -5.57
N ILE A 72 -10.35 11.12 -6.25
CA ILE A 72 -10.60 9.73 -5.88
C ILE A 72 -9.44 9.25 -5.02
N VAL A 73 -9.75 8.65 -3.88
CA VAL A 73 -8.79 7.97 -3.02
C VAL A 73 -9.19 6.50 -2.83
N GLN A 74 -8.20 5.65 -2.62
CA GLN A 74 -8.43 4.23 -2.44
C GLN A 74 -8.85 3.89 -1.00
N LEU A 75 -8.28 4.56 0.01
CA LEU A 75 -8.64 4.36 1.42
C LEU A 75 -8.70 5.70 2.17
N GLU A 76 -9.49 5.76 3.23
CA GLU A 76 -9.78 6.99 3.95
C GLU A 76 -8.54 7.63 4.58
N HIS A 77 -7.59 6.83 5.14
CA HIS A 77 -6.36 7.36 5.74
C HIS A 77 -5.53 8.22 4.78
N MET A 78 -5.67 8.01 3.46
CA MET A 78 -5.00 8.84 2.46
C MET A 78 -5.43 10.31 2.52
N THR A 79 -6.61 10.59 3.05
CA THR A 79 -7.16 11.95 3.15
C THR A 79 -6.47 12.79 4.22
N GLU A 80 -5.87 12.14 5.23
CA GLU A 80 -5.22 12.82 6.36
C GLU A 80 -4.05 13.72 5.93
N VAL A 81 -3.41 13.39 4.79
CA VAL A 81 -2.29 14.16 4.25
C VAL A 81 -2.70 15.34 3.38
N PHE A 82 -4.00 15.44 3.04
CA PHE A 82 -4.51 16.50 2.16
C PHE A 82 -4.98 17.71 2.96
N HIS A 83 -4.94 18.88 2.32
CA HIS A 83 -5.48 20.08 2.93
C HIS A 83 -7.00 19.97 3.11
N LYS A 84 -7.53 20.41 4.26
CA LYS A 84 -8.96 20.34 4.61
C LYS A 84 -9.91 20.91 3.54
N LYS A 85 -9.45 21.90 2.74
CA LYS A 85 -10.23 22.49 1.64
C LYS A 85 -10.66 21.51 0.55
N TYR A 86 -10.04 20.32 0.47
CA TYR A 86 -10.40 19.32 -0.53
C TYR A 86 -11.41 18.29 -0.02
N LYS A 87 -11.78 18.33 1.25
CA LYS A 87 -12.63 17.32 1.89
C LYS A 87 -13.92 17.03 1.10
N ASP A 88 -14.60 18.07 0.66
CA ASP A 88 -15.88 17.95 -0.06
C ASP A 88 -15.73 17.48 -1.52
N LYS A 89 -14.51 17.36 -2.01
CA LYS A 89 -14.20 16.82 -3.34
C LYS A 89 -13.76 15.36 -3.31
N ILE A 90 -13.56 14.76 -2.14
CA ILE A 90 -12.97 13.43 -2.00
C ILE A 90 -14.04 12.35 -2.12
N ILE A 91 -13.77 11.37 -2.96
CA ILE A 91 -14.55 10.14 -3.10
C ILE A 91 -13.64 8.97 -2.73
N THR A 92 -14.00 8.20 -1.71
CA THR A 92 -13.29 6.99 -1.33
C THR A 92 -13.94 5.79 -2.03
N ILE A 93 -13.18 5.11 -2.89
CA ILE A 93 -13.67 3.95 -3.64
C ILE A 93 -13.32 2.61 -2.99
N GLY A 94 -12.31 2.58 -2.12
CA GLY A 94 -11.92 1.35 -1.44
C GLY A 94 -12.99 0.88 -0.45
N GLN A 95 -13.20 -0.42 -0.45
CA GLN A 95 -14.07 -1.13 0.48
C GLN A 95 -13.29 -2.25 1.14
N LEU A 96 -13.53 -2.45 2.42
CA LEU A 96 -12.95 -3.50 3.22
C LEU A 96 -14.08 -4.43 3.68
N GLU A 97 -13.99 -5.69 3.28
CA GLU A 97 -14.96 -6.72 3.65
C GLU A 97 -14.30 -7.68 4.63
N GLU A 98 -14.98 -7.96 5.74
CA GLU A 98 -14.49 -8.92 6.73
C GLU A 98 -14.75 -10.34 6.26
N THR A 99 -13.75 -11.19 6.44
CA THR A 99 -13.83 -12.65 6.24
C THR A 99 -13.10 -13.34 7.37
N VAL A 100 -13.19 -14.67 7.42
CA VAL A 100 -12.47 -15.49 8.40
C VAL A 100 -11.56 -16.46 7.64
N VAL A 101 -10.31 -16.51 8.05
CA VAL A 101 -9.29 -17.38 7.44
C VAL A 101 -8.68 -18.30 8.48
N GLU A 102 -8.27 -19.49 8.05
CA GLU A 102 -7.48 -20.39 8.88
C GLU A 102 -6.06 -19.86 9.02
N THR A 103 -5.63 -19.67 10.27
CA THR A 103 -4.30 -19.16 10.57
C THR A 103 -3.24 -20.23 10.31
N LYS A 104 -2.11 -19.83 9.70
CA LYS A 104 -0.99 -20.75 9.45
C LYS A 104 -0.42 -21.33 10.74
N SER A 105 -0.14 -22.62 10.69
CA SER A 105 0.46 -23.38 11.79
C SER A 105 1.89 -22.91 12.08
N LYS A 106 2.38 -23.23 13.27
CA LYS A 106 3.72 -22.87 13.75
C LYS A 106 4.83 -23.49 12.86
N SER A 107 5.37 -22.72 11.94
CA SER A 107 6.50 -23.10 11.10
C SER A 107 7.78 -22.31 11.44
N GLY A 108 7.63 -21.17 12.12
CA GLY A 108 8.71 -20.22 12.40
C GLY A 108 9.23 -19.49 11.16
N LYS A 109 8.59 -19.68 9.98
CA LYS A 109 9.04 -19.09 8.72
C LYS A 109 8.51 -17.66 8.58
N ILE A 110 9.41 -16.74 8.24
CA ILE A 110 9.11 -15.30 8.10
C ILE A 110 9.31 -14.91 6.64
N VAL A 111 8.34 -14.19 6.06
CA VAL A 111 8.43 -13.63 4.72
C VAL A 111 8.32 -12.11 4.74
N LEU A 112 9.04 -11.45 3.84
CA LEU A 112 8.99 -10.01 3.61
C LEU A 112 9.27 -9.68 2.15
N PHE A 113 8.89 -8.48 1.73
CA PHE A 113 9.24 -7.97 0.40
C PHE A 113 10.51 -7.13 0.44
N GLY A 114 11.39 -7.35 -0.53
CA GLY A 114 12.51 -6.47 -0.82
C GLY A 114 12.06 -5.20 -1.53
N SER A 115 12.75 -4.09 -1.31
CA SER A 115 12.46 -2.85 -2.02
C SER A 115 13.66 -1.90 -2.04
N LYS A 116 13.83 -1.16 -3.15
CA LYS A 116 14.77 -0.02 -3.26
C LYS A 116 14.14 1.28 -2.79
N VAL A 117 12.83 1.32 -2.60
CA VAL A 117 12.10 2.54 -2.23
C VAL A 117 12.32 2.83 -0.76
N PRO A 118 12.86 4.02 -0.39
CA PRO A 118 13.29 4.31 0.98
C PRO A 118 12.19 4.13 2.04
N ASN A 119 10.95 4.56 1.74
CA ASN A 119 9.84 4.46 2.69
C ASN A 119 9.41 3.01 3.03
N LYS A 120 9.88 2.01 2.26
CA LYS A 120 9.65 0.58 2.57
C LYS A 120 10.57 0.06 3.67
N ASN A 121 11.56 0.85 4.12
CA ASN A 121 12.46 0.55 5.24
C ASN A 121 13.15 -0.82 5.15
N PHE A 122 13.53 -1.23 3.94
CA PHE A 122 14.12 -2.56 3.72
C PHE A 122 15.38 -2.81 4.57
N ASN A 123 16.24 -1.80 4.70
CA ASN A 123 17.46 -1.92 5.52
C ASN A 123 17.14 -2.14 7.01
N PHE A 124 16.07 -1.53 7.52
CA PHE A 124 15.60 -1.77 8.89
C PHE A 124 15.13 -3.23 9.05
N MET A 125 14.33 -3.75 8.13
CA MET A 125 13.88 -5.15 8.17
C MET A 125 15.06 -6.12 8.18
N VAL A 126 16.03 -5.92 7.29
CA VAL A 126 17.25 -6.72 7.24
C VAL A 126 18.02 -6.68 8.57
N LYS A 127 18.19 -5.47 9.17
CA LYS A 127 18.88 -5.29 10.46
C LYS A 127 18.19 -6.05 11.60
N VAL A 128 16.86 -6.02 11.65
CA VAL A 128 16.05 -6.74 12.65
C VAL A 128 16.23 -8.25 12.45
N LEU A 129 16.01 -8.73 11.24
CA LEU A 129 15.97 -10.15 10.95
C LEU A 129 17.35 -10.84 11.04
N LYS A 130 18.45 -10.14 10.81
CA LYS A 130 19.81 -10.65 11.05
C LYS A 130 20.05 -11.08 12.50
N GLN A 131 19.36 -10.48 13.46
CA GLN A 131 19.49 -10.83 14.89
C GLN A 131 18.88 -12.20 15.22
N ILE A 132 17.93 -12.67 14.39
CA ILE A 132 17.21 -13.93 14.60
C ILE A 132 17.41 -14.96 13.48
N SER A 133 18.23 -14.66 12.47
CA SER A 133 18.42 -15.50 11.28
C SER A 133 18.96 -16.91 11.57
N LYS A 134 19.74 -17.07 12.64
CA LYS A 134 20.30 -18.38 13.01
C LYS A 134 19.24 -19.44 13.37
N ASN A 135 18.10 -18.99 13.87
CA ASN A 135 17.04 -19.86 14.41
C ASN A 135 15.73 -19.77 13.60
N ASN A 136 15.73 -19.04 12.46
CA ASN A 136 14.52 -18.85 11.68
C ASN A 136 14.81 -18.94 10.18
N ILE A 137 13.85 -19.51 9.45
CA ILE A 137 13.86 -19.46 7.98
C ILE A 137 13.26 -18.13 7.57
N ILE A 138 14.06 -17.29 6.91
CA ILE A 138 13.64 -15.96 6.47
C ILE A 138 13.71 -15.92 4.95
N THR A 139 12.60 -15.61 4.31
CA THR A 139 12.49 -15.46 2.86
C THR A 139 12.23 -14.01 2.47
N ILE A 140 13.01 -13.49 1.55
CA ILE A 140 12.84 -12.17 0.97
C ILE A 140 12.37 -12.31 -0.48
N ILE A 141 11.19 -11.82 -0.76
CA ILE A 141 10.63 -11.78 -2.12
C ILE A 141 11.14 -10.52 -2.82
N ASN A 142 11.72 -10.70 -4.00
CA ASN A 142 12.23 -9.63 -4.87
C ASN A 142 13.20 -8.67 -4.15
N PRO A 143 14.26 -9.17 -3.50
CA PRO A 143 15.22 -8.29 -2.83
C PRO A 143 15.97 -7.43 -3.86
N PRO A 144 16.37 -6.19 -3.52
CA PRO A 144 17.15 -5.33 -4.40
C PRO A 144 18.56 -5.88 -4.68
N LYS A 145 19.05 -6.78 -3.82
CA LYS A 145 20.29 -7.57 -3.95
C LYS A 145 20.17 -8.82 -3.10
N ASN A 146 20.90 -9.84 -3.46
CA ASN A 146 21.00 -11.06 -2.63
C ASN A 146 21.64 -10.75 -1.27
N ILE A 147 21.12 -11.41 -0.24
CA ILE A 147 21.62 -11.35 1.12
C ILE A 147 21.86 -12.80 1.54
N SER A 148 23.14 -13.19 1.70
CA SER A 148 23.56 -14.57 1.88
C SER A 148 22.96 -15.27 3.10
N GLU A 149 22.56 -14.49 4.11
CA GLU A 149 21.96 -15.03 5.34
C GLU A 149 20.46 -15.35 5.21
N PHE A 150 19.83 -15.02 4.06
CA PHE A 150 18.40 -15.18 3.84
C PHE A 150 18.10 -15.94 2.54
N ASN A 151 16.95 -16.60 2.50
CA ASN A 151 16.43 -17.17 1.27
C ASN A 151 15.88 -16.04 0.38
N CYS A 152 16.53 -15.76 -0.74
CA CYS A 152 16.14 -14.71 -1.69
C CYS A 152 15.41 -15.33 -2.88
N VAL A 153 14.12 -15.00 -3.06
CA VAL A 153 13.26 -15.54 -4.12
C VAL A 153 12.81 -14.42 -5.02
N TYR A 154 12.91 -14.63 -6.33
CA TYR A 154 12.42 -13.68 -7.34
C TYR A 154 11.14 -14.22 -7.97
N THR A 155 10.09 -13.41 -7.98
CA THR A 155 8.77 -13.73 -8.54
C THR A 155 8.40 -12.71 -9.60
N GLU A 156 7.82 -13.16 -10.70
CA GLU A 156 7.41 -12.32 -11.83
C GLU A 156 5.89 -12.08 -11.85
N THR A 157 5.12 -12.99 -11.25
CA THR A 157 3.66 -12.92 -11.20
C THR A 157 3.13 -12.87 -9.77
N GLN A 158 1.89 -12.38 -9.63
CA GLN A 158 1.21 -12.39 -8.34
C GLN A 158 1.00 -13.81 -7.82
N ASP A 159 0.63 -14.77 -8.67
CA ASP A 159 0.42 -16.17 -8.27
C ASP A 159 1.69 -16.79 -7.71
N GLN A 160 2.85 -16.55 -8.33
CA GLN A 160 4.14 -16.99 -7.79
C GLN A 160 4.41 -16.36 -6.41
N THR A 161 4.13 -15.07 -6.28
CA THR A 161 4.30 -14.33 -5.02
C THR A 161 3.40 -14.92 -3.93
N MET A 162 2.13 -15.14 -4.23
CA MET A 162 1.16 -15.73 -3.30
C MET A 162 1.55 -17.17 -2.91
N SER A 163 2.06 -17.96 -3.86
CA SER A 163 2.58 -19.31 -3.60
C SER A 163 3.73 -19.27 -2.58
N VAL A 164 4.72 -18.42 -2.80
CA VAL A 164 5.84 -18.24 -1.85
C VAL A 164 5.35 -17.79 -0.49
N MET A 165 4.48 -16.78 -0.43
CA MET A 165 3.92 -16.29 0.84
C MET A 165 3.18 -17.38 1.60
N SER A 166 2.41 -18.23 0.90
CA SER A 166 1.59 -19.28 1.50
C SER A 166 2.38 -20.34 2.28
N GLU A 167 3.68 -20.48 2.04
CA GLU A 167 4.58 -21.41 2.74
C GLU A 167 5.10 -20.87 4.08
N HIS A 168 4.72 -19.63 4.44
CA HIS A 168 5.22 -18.93 5.61
C HIS A 168 4.14 -18.77 6.68
N GLU A 169 4.57 -18.43 7.88
CA GLU A 169 3.69 -18.20 9.03
C GLU A 169 3.54 -16.71 9.34
N ILE A 170 4.61 -15.95 9.17
CA ILE A 170 4.68 -14.53 9.57
C ILE A 170 5.04 -13.68 8.35
N TYR A 171 4.25 -12.62 8.14
CA TYR A 171 4.59 -11.54 7.22
C TYR A 171 5.14 -10.35 8.00
N PHE A 172 6.40 -9.98 7.73
CA PHE A 172 7.04 -8.82 8.36
C PHE A 172 7.06 -7.62 7.41
N HIS A 173 6.50 -6.51 7.85
CA HIS A 173 6.34 -5.29 7.07
C HIS A 173 6.87 -4.06 7.82
N ALA A 174 7.52 -3.11 7.12
CA ALA A 174 8.12 -1.94 7.76
C ALA A 174 7.93 -0.62 7.00
N SER A 175 6.97 -0.55 6.09
CA SER A 175 6.73 0.69 5.35
C SER A 175 6.34 1.83 6.28
N GLU A 176 6.91 2.99 6.03
CA GLU A 176 6.53 4.22 6.73
C GLU A 176 5.18 4.75 6.24
N TYR A 177 4.93 4.62 4.94
CA TYR A 177 3.70 5.06 4.28
C TYR A 177 3.23 4.04 3.27
N GLU A 178 1.94 3.77 3.23
CA GLU A 178 1.26 2.98 2.22
C GLU A 178 0.02 3.70 1.70
N THR A 179 -0.28 3.51 0.44
CA THR A 179 -1.54 3.96 -0.15
C THR A 179 -2.65 2.97 0.17
N VAL A 180 -2.45 1.71 -0.17
CA VAL A 180 -3.34 0.59 0.19
C VAL A 180 -2.60 -0.42 1.04
N GLY A 181 -1.38 -0.81 0.65
CA GLY A 181 -0.61 -1.84 1.32
C GLY A 181 -1.09 -3.25 0.94
N LEU A 182 -1.41 -3.49 -0.33
CA LEU A 182 -1.94 -4.77 -0.82
C LEU A 182 -1.25 -6.02 -0.25
N PRO A 183 0.10 -6.07 -0.13
CA PRO A 183 0.75 -7.25 0.45
C PRO A 183 0.34 -7.58 1.89
N ILE A 184 -0.16 -6.60 2.67
CA ILE A 184 -0.64 -6.86 4.03
C ILE A 184 -1.98 -7.60 3.98
N TYR A 185 -2.90 -7.17 3.10
CA TYR A 185 -4.17 -7.85 2.88
C TYR A 185 -3.96 -9.25 2.31
N GLU A 186 -3.06 -9.40 1.34
CA GLU A 186 -2.69 -10.69 0.75
C GLU A 186 -2.14 -11.65 1.82
N ALA A 187 -1.23 -11.18 2.67
CA ALA A 187 -0.68 -11.99 3.76
C ALA A 187 -1.78 -12.40 4.77
N GLN A 188 -2.66 -11.47 5.14
CA GLN A 188 -3.76 -11.75 6.06
C GLN A 188 -4.73 -12.79 5.48
N ASN A 189 -5.08 -12.67 4.19
CA ASN A 189 -5.98 -13.60 3.50
C ASN A 189 -5.37 -15.00 3.31
N LEU A 190 -4.05 -15.11 3.30
CA LEU A 190 -3.34 -16.40 3.35
C LEU A 190 -3.25 -16.99 4.77
N GLY A 191 -3.78 -16.30 5.79
CA GLY A 191 -3.72 -16.72 7.18
C GLY A 191 -2.37 -16.47 7.87
N LEU A 192 -1.51 -15.61 7.31
CA LEU A 192 -0.25 -15.26 7.96
C LEU A 192 -0.50 -14.34 9.14
N LYS A 193 0.34 -14.45 10.15
CA LYS A 193 0.42 -13.49 11.25
C LYS A 193 1.14 -12.25 10.75
N LEU A 194 0.56 -11.08 11.02
CA LEU A 194 1.11 -9.81 10.55
C LEU A 194 1.98 -9.18 11.64
N VAL A 195 3.24 -8.90 11.33
CA VAL A 195 4.10 -8.03 12.16
C VAL A 195 4.31 -6.74 11.38
N ILE A 196 3.60 -5.68 11.79
CA ILE A 196 3.47 -4.43 11.05
C ILE A 196 3.71 -3.21 11.94
N PRO A 197 4.20 -2.07 11.41
CA PRO A 197 4.48 -0.89 12.23
C PRO A 197 3.18 -0.17 12.61
N LYS A 198 3.16 0.52 13.76
CA LYS A 198 2.06 1.41 14.15
C LYS A 198 2.04 2.63 13.24
N ARG A 199 1.13 2.64 12.26
CA ARG A 199 0.94 3.71 11.26
C ARG A 199 -0.55 3.90 10.93
N PRO A 200 -0.99 5.05 10.38
CA PRO A 200 -2.40 5.27 10.04
C PRO A 200 -3.00 4.17 9.17
N TYR A 201 -2.28 3.69 8.15
CA TYR A 201 -2.76 2.62 7.28
C TYR A 201 -2.91 1.26 7.97
N THR A 202 -2.25 1.05 9.12
CA THR A 202 -2.36 -0.21 9.88
C THR A 202 -3.56 -0.24 10.83
N ASN A 203 -4.25 0.88 11.04
CA ASN A 203 -5.43 0.96 11.91
C ASN A 203 -6.62 0.13 11.42
N TYR A 204 -6.62 -0.29 10.16
CA TYR A 204 -7.65 -1.19 9.62
C TYR A 204 -7.48 -2.62 10.12
N PHE A 205 -6.24 -3.06 10.39
CA PHE A 205 -5.91 -4.43 10.79
C PHE A 205 -6.02 -4.57 12.32
N ARG A 206 -7.17 -5.06 12.81
CA ARG A 206 -7.48 -5.16 14.25
C ARG A 206 -7.80 -6.57 14.69
N SER A 207 -7.21 -7.58 14.05
CA SER A 207 -7.42 -8.98 14.43
C SER A 207 -6.33 -9.47 15.38
N GLU A 208 -6.59 -10.57 16.07
CA GLU A 208 -5.69 -11.14 17.09
C GLU A 208 -4.36 -11.64 16.50
N ASN A 209 -4.31 -11.90 15.18
CA ASN A 209 -3.09 -12.29 14.47
C ASN A 209 -2.26 -11.09 13.98
N VAL A 210 -2.54 -9.88 14.46
CA VAL A 210 -1.81 -8.64 14.10
C VAL A 210 -0.98 -8.15 15.28
N PHE A 211 0.32 -8.13 15.10
CA PHE A 211 1.32 -7.72 16.08
C PHE A 211 1.96 -6.41 15.63
N THR A 212 1.75 -5.35 16.39
CA THR A 212 2.22 -4.02 15.99
C THR A 212 3.47 -3.61 16.76
N TYR A 213 4.38 -2.91 16.10
CA TYR A 213 5.61 -2.41 16.69
C TYR A 213 5.86 -0.93 16.40
N GLU A 214 6.73 -0.30 17.20
CA GLU A 214 7.16 1.07 16.96
C GLU A 214 8.17 1.12 15.81
N LEU A 215 7.85 1.85 14.74
CA LEU A 215 8.71 1.96 13.56
C LEU A 215 10.10 2.49 13.95
N ASN A 216 11.14 1.95 13.29
CA ASN A 216 12.56 2.23 13.57
C ASN A 216 13.06 1.80 14.96
N ASN A 217 12.28 1.03 15.72
CA ASN A 217 12.69 0.42 16.95
C ASN A 217 12.92 -1.11 16.77
N PRO A 218 14.17 -1.57 16.59
CA PRO A 218 14.46 -2.99 16.35
C PRO A 218 14.01 -3.89 17.50
N GLN A 219 14.13 -3.45 18.75
CA GLN A 219 13.72 -4.23 19.89
C GLN A 219 12.21 -4.43 19.96
N SER A 220 11.43 -3.37 19.66
CA SER A 220 9.97 -3.48 19.56
C SER A 220 9.55 -4.45 18.45
N ALA A 221 10.23 -4.42 17.29
CA ALA A 221 9.95 -5.34 16.20
C ALA A 221 10.29 -6.80 16.56
N LEU A 222 11.40 -7.05 17.24
CA LEU A 222 11.78 -8.39 17.72
C LEU A 222 10.78 -8.95 18.73
N VAL A 223 10.30 -8.13 19.67
CA VAL A 223 9.25 -8.53 20.62
C VAL A 223 8.00 -8.95 19.88
N SER A 224 7.51 -8.14 18.92
CA SER A 224 6.32 -8.46 18.14
C SER A 224 6.48 -9.71 17.26
N ILE A 225 7.67 -9.97 16.73
CA ILE A 225 7.97 -11.23 16.00
C ILE A 225 7.87 -12.42 16.95
N GLU A 226 8.41 -12.31 18.17
CA GLU A 226 8.38 -13.39 19.13
C GLU A 226 6.97 -13.65 19.68
N GLU A 227 6.19 -12.61 19.93
CA GLU A 227 4.77 -12.71 20.25
C GLU A 227 4.00 -13.43 19.15
N ALA A 228 4.23 -13.07 17.87
CA ALA A 228 3.62 -13.71 16.73
C ALA A 228 3.94 -15.20 16.64
N LYS A 229 5.19 -15.61 16.90
CA LYS A 229 5.57 -17.03 16.92
C LYS A 229 4.89 -17.83 18.01
N ASN A 230 4.73 -17.24 19.19
CA ASN A 230 4.15 -17.90 20.34
C ASN A 230 2.62 -17.91 20.32
N PHE A 231 2.02 -17.04 19.51
CA PHE A 231 0.58 -16.94 19.37
C PHE A 231 0.02 -18.13 18.60
N ASN A 232 -1.12 -18.65 19.06
CA ASN A 232 -1.79 -19.79 18.43
C ASN A 232 -3.29 -19.57 18.43
N ILE A 233 -3.83 -19.26 17.26
CA ILE A 233 -5.26 -19.16 17.00
C ILE A 233 -5.57 -19.95 15.72
N LYS A 234 -6.69 -20.68 15.71
CA LYS A 234 -7.05 -21.50 14.54
C LYS A 234 -7.62 -20.67 13.41
N ASN A 235 -8.51 -19.74 13.73
CA ASN A 235 -9.16 -18.87 12.75
C ASN A 235 -9.02 -17.41 13.18
N SER A 236 -8.81 -16.52 12.24
CA SER A 236 -8.68 -15.09 12.49
C SER A 236 -9.47 -14.28 11.48
N PRO A 237 -10.07 -13.16 11.89
CA PRO A 237 -10.61 -12.19 10.95
C PRO A 237 -9.55 -11.71 9.97
N ALA A 238 -9.93 -11.58 8.71
CA ALA A 238 -9.13 -11.02 7.64
C ALA A 238 -9.94 -10.00 6.86
N LEU A 239 -9.27 -9.09 6.16
CA LEU A 239 -9.88 -8.05 5.35
C LEU A 239 -9.61 -8.31 3.88
N ILE A 240 -10.66 -8.32 3.08
CA ILE A 240 -10.57 -8.31 1.62
C ILE A 240 -10.69 -6.86 1.16
N TYR A 241 -9.68 -6.37 0.46
CA TYR A 241 -9.71 -5.06 -0.15
C TYR A 241 -10.28 -5.15 -1.56
N ASN A 242 -11.31 -4.35 -1.84
CA ASN A 242 -11.94 -4.19 -3.15
C ASN A 242 -12.08 -2.71 -3.50
N GLU A 243 -12.16 -2.39 -4.81
CA GLU A 243 -12.45 -1.05 -5.29
C GLU A 243 -13.84 -0.98 -5.91
N ASN A 244 -14.71 -0.18 -5.32
CA ASN A 244 -16.06 0.05 -5.85
C ASN A 244 -16.07 1.28 -6.77
N TRP A 245 -15.77 1.06 -8.03
CA TRP A 245 -15.78 2.09 -9.07
C TRP A 245 -17.19 2.59 -9.41
N SER A 246 -18.25 1.83 -9.10
CA SER A 246 -19.62 2.28 -9.34
C SER A 246 -20.02 3.52 -8.54
N LYS A 247 -19.36 3.78 -7.40
CA LYS A 247 -19.53 5.02 -6.64
C LYS A 247 -19.30 6.28 -7.47
N ILE A 248 -18.44 6.21 -8.49
CA ILE A 248 -18.15 7.37 -9.34
C ILE A 248 -19.36 7.73 -10.19
N LEU A 249 -20.20 6.75 -10.57
CA LEU A 249 -21.39 6.98 -11.39
C LEU A 249 -22.40 7.90 -10.70
N GLU A 250 -22.44 7.95 -9.36
CA GLU A 250 -23.29 8.83 -8.59
C GLU A 250 -22.92 10.33 -8.76
N TYR A 251 -21.74 10.59 -9.29
CA TYR A 251 -21.17 11.94 -9.48
C TYR A 251 -21.10 12.36 -10.95
N ILE A 252 -21.39 11.48 -11.89
CA ILE A 252 -21.47 11.77 -13.33
C ILE A 252 -22.86 12.25 -13.72
#